data_3ed287ba3c59a7bdb2deb2c9f583da58
#
_entry.id   3ed287ba3c59a7bdb2deb2c9f583da58
#
_cell.length_a   1.000
_cell.length_b   1.000
_cell.length_c   1.000
_cell.angle_alpha   90.00
_cell.angle_beta   90.00
_cell.angle_gamma   90.00
#
_symmetry.space_group_name_H-M   'P 1'
#
loop_
_entity.id
_entity.type
_entity.pdbx_description
1 polymer ?
#
loop_
_entity_poly.entity_id
_entity_poly.type
_entity_poly.pdbx_seq_one_letter_code
_entity_poly.pdbx_strand_id
1 'polypeptide(L)'
;VGVPMLVAGIIYMAFIGYRFLPDTRGAQLDSVEESKNFDNVPKWKQYVSLAILIICILAMIFEDQIGIKLQVTACIAACILVLTGVVTEKEALKSIDLKVVLLFGGSLALASALDSTGAGALIADTIVGFLGTNPNPMILLLVIFIVGCALTNFMSNTATTALMVPIASALAASLGADLRSMIIATVIACSCAYATPIGMPANTMVVGLGGFKFKDYVVAGLPLILISFVICMVLLPILFPFYP
;
A
#
# COMPACT_ATOMS: atom_id res chain seq x y z
N VAL A 1 9.93 7.51 -7.47
CA VAL A 1 9.93 6.06 -7.80
C VAL A 1 8.52 5.58 -8.14
N GLY A 2 7.48 5.92 -7.37
CA GLY A 2 6.12 5.43 -7.59
C GLY A 2 5.51 5.77 -8.96
N VAL A 3 5.69 7.00 -9.47
CA VAL A 3 5.13 7.41 -10.77
C VAL A 3 5.70 6.58 -11.94
N PRO A 4 7.01 6.38 -12.08
CA PRO A 4 7.56 5.47 -13.09
C PRO A 4 7.04 4.04 -12.97
N MET A 5 6.86 3.53 -11.76
CA MET A 5 6.28 2.19 -11.54
C MET A 5 4.83 2.11 -12.00
N LEU A 6 4.02 3.13 -11.71
CA LEU A 6 2.63 3.21 -12.17
C LEU A 6 2.57 3.20 -13.70
N VAL A 7 3.36 4.05 -14.37
CA VAL A 7 3.42 4.12 -15.84
C VAL A 7 3.86 2.79 -16.44
N ALA A 8 4.92 2.18 -15.91
CA ALA A 8 5.39 0.87 -16.37
C ALA A 8 4.34 -0.22 -16.14
N GLY A 9 3.62 -0.19 -15.02
CA GLY A 9 2.52 -1.11 -14.73
C GLY A 9 1.37 -0.99 -15.72
N ILE A 10 0.97 0.24 -16.05
CA ILE A 10 -0.07 0.50 -17.06
C ILE A 10 0.37 -0.01 -18.42
N ILE A 11 1.59 0.30 -18.85
CA ILE A 11 2.14 -0.16 -20.13
C ILE A 11 2.20 -1.70 -20.16
N TYR A 12 2.72 -2.32 -19.10
CA TYR A 12 2.77 -3.78 -19.01
C TYR A 12 1.37 -4.40 -19.14
N MET A 13 0.39 -3.91 -18.37
CA MET A 13 -0.98 -4.46 -18.42
C MET A 13 -1.66 -4.21 -19.76
N ALA A 14 -1.43 -3.06 -20.39
CA ALA A 14 -2.03 -2.71 -21.68
C ALA A 14 -1.50 -3.54 -22.86
N PHE A 15 -0.22 -3.95 -22.83
CA PHE A 15 0.41 -4.61 -23.99
C PHE A 15 0.69 -6.10 -23.76
N ILE A 16 0.99 -6.51 -22.54
CA ILE A 16 1.45 -7.86 -22.22
C ILE A 16 0.52 -8.55 -21.21
N GLY A 17 0.24 -7.90 -20.08
CA GLY A 17 -0.46 -8.50 -18.93
C GLY A 17 -1.86 -9.00 -19.25
N TYR A 18 -2.60 -8.28 -20.10
CA TYR A 18 -3.94 -8.70 -20.51
C TYR A 18 -3.96 -10.06 -21.24
N ARG A 19 -2.86 -10.46 -21.87
CA ARG A 19 -2.75 -11.75 -22.57
C ARG A 19 -2.68 -12.95 -21.63
N PHE A 20 -2.30 -12.72 -20.40
CA PHE A 20 -2.22 -13.76 -19.35
C PHE A 20 -3.55 -13.93 -18.61
N LEU A 21 -4.48 -13.00 -18.80
CA LEU A 21 -5.80 -13.08 -18.18
C LEU A 21 -6.75 -13.90 -19.06
N PRO A 22 -7.55 -14.80 -18.47
CA PRO A 22 -8.53 -15.56 -19.22
C PRO A 22 -9.58 -14.63 -19.84
N ASP A 23 -10.09 -14.98 -21.04
CA ASP A 23 -11.19 -14.27 -21.66
C ASP A 23 -12.50 -14.66 -20.96
N THR A 24 -12.96 -13.78 -20.07
CA THR A 24 -14.15 -13.98 -19.26
C THR A 24 -15.44 -13.39 -19.89
N ARG A 25 -15.43 -13.08 -21.21
CA ARG A 25 -16.59 -12.49 -21.90
C ARG A 25 -17.90 -13.30 -21.79
N GLY A 26 -17.83 -14.52 -21.30
CA GLY A 26 -18.98 -15.40 -21.07
C GLY A 26 -19.26 -15.70 -19.59
N ALA A 27 -18.48 -15.18 -18.67
CA ALA A 27 -18.81 -15.27 -17.25
C ALA A 27 -19.98 -14.33 -16.99
N GLN A 28 -21.15 -14.91 -16.76
CA GLN A 28 -22.37 -14.18 -16.49
C GLN A 28 -22.15 -13.19 -15.34
N LEU A 29 -22.50 -11.93 -15.61
CA LEU A 29 -22.60 -10.85 -14.63
C LEU A 29 -23.74 -11.09 -13.61
N ASP A 30 -24.11 -12.36 -13.40
CA ASP A 30 -25.21 -12.75 -12.52
C ASP A 30 -24.92 -12.53 -11.02
N SER A 31 -23.74 -12.08 -10.67
CA SER A 31 -23.36 -11.76 -9.30
C SER A 31 -23.10 -10.27 -9.04
N VAL A 32 -23.52 -9.38 -9.94
CA VAL A 32 -23.59 -7.94 -9.65
C VAL A 32 -24.92 -7.62 -8.95
N GLU A 33 -25.35 -8.52 -8.07
CA GLU A 33 -26.36 -8.17 -7.08
C GLU A 33 -25.70 -7.47 -5.91
N GLU A 34 -26.09 -6.22 -5.78
CA GLU A 34 -25.76 -5.15 -4.87
C GLU A 34 -24.74 -4.13 -5.35
N SER A 35 -24.76 -3.77 -6.63
CA SER A 35 -24.53 -2.34 -6.91
C SER A 35 -25.68 -1.61 -6.22
N LYS A 36 -25.43 -1.01 -5.06
CA LYS A 36 -26.35 -0.06 -4.44
C LYS A 36 -26.77 0.87 -5.56
N ASN A 37 -28.07 0.86 -5.88
CA ASN A 37 -28.62 1.61 -6.99
C ASN A 37 -28.43 3.10 -6.67
N PHE A 38 -27.35 3.69 -7.15
CA PHE A 38 -26.98 5.10 -6.91
C PHE A 38 -27.91 6.06 -7.68
N ASP A 39 -28.82 5.52 -8.52
CA ASP A 39 -29.77 6.32 -9.28
C ASP A 39 -30.75 7.11 -8.38
N ASN A 40 -30.91 6.69 -7.13
CA ASN A 40 -31.76 7.35 -6.15
C ASN A 40 -31.03 8.35 -5.23
N VAL A 41 -29.72 8.55 -5.40
CA VAL A 41 -28.98 9.53 -4.58
C VAL A 41 -29.24 10.94 -5.12
N PRO A 42 -29.79 11.87 -4.31
CA PRO A 42 -30.03 13.24 -4.74
C PRO A 42 -28.75 13.89 -5.28
N LYS A 43 -28.83 14.54 -6.42
CA LYS A 43 -27.67 15.18 -7.10
C LYS A 43 -26.89 16.14 -6.18
N TRP A 44 -27.59 16.85 -5.29
CA TRP A 44 -26.93 17.75 -4.35
C TRP A 44 -25.95 17.03 -3.42
N LYS A 45 -26.28 15.80 -2.96
CA LYS A 45 -25.38 14.99 -2.13
C LYS A 45 -24.12 14.62 -2.89
N GLN A 46 -24.23 14.29 -4.19
CA GLN A 46 -23.10 13.97 -5.04
C GLN A 46 -22.17 15.17 -5.21
N TYR A 47 -22.74 16.35 -5.49
CA TYR A 47 -21.94 17.58 -5.64
C TYR A 47 -21.27 18.02 -4.34
N VAL A 48 -21.99 17.95 -3.21
CA VAL A 48 -21.42 18.30 -1.88
C VAL A 48 -20.30 17.31 -1.51
N SER A 49 -20.51 16.03 -1.70
CA SER A 49 -19.49 15.00 -1.46
C SER A 49 -18.24 15.25 -2.31
N LEU A 50 -18.42 15.51 -3.61
CA LEU A 50 -17.30 15.82 -4.51
C LEU A 50 -16.56 17.11 -4.11
N ALA A 51 -17.30 18.16 -3.75
CA ALA A 51 -16.69 19.39 -3.29
C ALA A 51 -15.87 19.22 -2.01
N ILE A 52 -16.41 18.50 -1.02
CA ILE A 52 -15.70 18.20 0.23
C ILE A 52 -14.44 17.35 -0.05
N LEU A 53 -14.53 16.38 -0.95
CA LEU A 53 -13.38 15.56 -1.35
C LEU A 53 -12.27 16.43 -1.98
N ILE A 54 -12.63 17.30 -2.92
CA ILE A 54 -11.66 18.19 -3.58
C ILE A 54 -11.03 19.15 -2.56
N ILE A 55 -11.83 19.77 -1.69
CA ILE A 55 -11.34 20.68 -0.65
C ILE A 55 -10.41 19.92 0.31
N CYS A 56 -10.76 18.70 0.70
CA CYS A 56 -9.94 17.86 1.56
C CYS A 56 -8.58 17.55 0.91
N ILE A 57 -8.57 17.16 -0.36
CA ILE A 57 -7.33 16.87 -1.09
C ILE A 57 -6.46 18.14 -1.22
N LEU A 58 -7.07 19.28 -1.57
CA LEU A 58 -6.35 20.56 -1.63
C LEU A 58 -5.77 20.95 -0.28
N ALA A 59 -6.55 20.82 0.80
CA ALA A 59 -6.07 21.11 2.15
C ALA A 59 -4.93 20.18 2.59
N MET A 60 -4.93 18.91 2.16
CA MET A 60 -3.84 17.98 2.39
C MET A 60 -2.58 18.35 1.59
N ILE A 61 -2.72 18.80 0.35
CA ILE A 61 -1.58 19.25 -0.48
C ILE A 61 -0.93 20.51 0.12
N PHE A 62 -1.73 21.39 0.70
CA PHE A 62 -1.28 22.64 1.31
C PHE A 62 -1.11 22.53 2.84
N GLU A 63 -0.82 21.33 3.37
CA GLU A 63 -0.65 21.06 4.79
C GLU A 63 0.33 22.04 5.46
N ASP A 64 1.50 22.26 4.84
CA ASP A 64 2.55 23.14 5.38
C ASP A 64 2.11 24.61 5.46
N GLN A 65 1.25 25.08 4.55
CA GLN A 65 0.75 26.45 4.55
C GLN A 65 -0.42 26.65 5.52
N ILE A 66 -1.28 25.62 5.63
CA ILE A 66 -2.49 25.68 6.47
C ILE A 66 -2.13 25.35 7.93
N GLY A 67 -1.07 24.57 8.16
CA GLY A 67 -0.64 24.13 9.50
C GLY A 67 -1.54 23.07 10.14
N ILE A 68 -2.43 22.45 9.36
CA ILE A 68 -3.33 21.39 9.83
C ILE A 68 -2.84 20.05 9.29
N LYS A 69 -2.54 19.11 10.18
CA LYS A 69 -2.03 17.78 9.79
C LYS A 69 -3.06 16.99 8.95
N LEU A 70 -2.57 16.20 8.00
CA LEU A 70 -3.36 15.36 7.09
C LEU A 70 -4.51 14.61 7.78
N GLN A 71 -4.20 13.94 8.90
CA GLN A 71 -5.20 13.16 9.63
C GLN A 71 -6.32 14.03 10.22
N VAL A 72 -6.00 15.24 10.66
CA VAL A 72 -6.99 16.18 11.21
C VAL A 72 -7.89 16.68 10.09
N THR A 73 -7.32 17.04 8.93
CA THR A 73 -8.05 17.45 7.73
C THR A 73 -9.03 16.36 7.29
N ALA A 74 -8.60 15.10 7.26
CA ALA A 74 -9.48 13.97 6.92
C ALA A 74 -10.64 13.82 7.91
N CYS A 75 -10.37 13.92 9.23
CA CYS A 75 -11.40 13.84 10.25
C CYS A 75 -12.40 15.00 10.13
N ILE A 76 -11.93 16.22 9.89
CA ILE A 76 -12.81 17.39 9.69
C ILE A 76 -13.70 17.17 8.46
N ALA A 77 -13.14 16.72 7.34
CA ALA A 77 -13.91 16.44 6.12
C ALA A 77 -15.00 15.37 6.37
N ALA A 78 -14.67 14.30 7.08
CA ALA A 78 -15.63 13.26 7.46
C ALA A 78 -16.75 13.82 8.35
N CYS A 79 -16.43 14.66 9.34
CA CYS A 79 -17.42 15.32 10.17
C CYS A 79 -18.34 16.25 9.36
N ILE A 80 -17.80 16.99 8.40
CA ILE A 80 -18.60 17.86 7.52
C ILE A 80 -19.57 17.04 6.67
N LEU A 81 -19.18 15.87 6.16
CA LEU A 81 -20.07 14.97 5.42
C LEU A 81 -21.28 14.52 6.26
N VAL A 82 -21.08 14.27 7.56
CA VAL A 82 -22.17 13.90 8.47
C VAL A 82 -23.02 15.12 8.81
N LEU A 83 -22.42 16.26 9.14
CA LEU A 83 -23.12 17.50 9.50
C LEU A 83 -23.97 18.05 8.34
N THR A 84 -23.51 17.92 7.11
CA THR A 84 -24.26 18.31 5.91
C THR A 84 -25.38 17.34 5.55
N GLY A 85 -25.47 16.17 6.24
CA GLY A 85 -26.49 15.16 5.95
C GLY A 85 -26.27 14.39 4.64
N VAL A 86 -25.07 14.48 4.06
CA VAL A 86 -24.68 13.67 2.90
C VAL A 86 -24.64 12.20 3.29
N VAL A 87 -24.03 11.91 4.43
CA VAL A 87 -23.95 10.58 5.05
C VAL A 87 -24.60 10.65 6.42
N THR A 88 -25.38 9.64 6.77
CA THR A 88 -25.93 9.56 8.13
C THR A 88 -24.88 9.11 9.15
N GLU A 89 -25.04 9.49 10.41
CA GLU A 89 -24.14 9.08 11.49
C GLU A 89 -23.96 7.55 11.53
N LYS A 90 -25.07 6.80 11.39
CA LYS A 90 -25.03 5.33 11.40
C LYS A 90 -24.21 4.76 10.23
N GLU A 91 -24.34 5.35 9.05
CA GLU A 91 -23.56 4.93 7.87
C GLU A 91 -22.10 5.29 8.05
N ALA A 92 -21.77 6.47 8.58
CA ALA A 92 -20.41 6.89 8.87
C ALA A 92 -19.73 5.94 9.87
N LEU A 93 -20.39 5.64 10.98
CA LEU A 93 -19.87 4.71 12.00
C LEU A 93 -19.71 3.28 11.45
N LYS A 94 -20.66 2.80 10.63
CA LYS A 94 -20.57 1.49 10.00
C LYS A 94 -19.43 1.40 8.97
N SER A 95 -19.03 2.53 8.38
CA SER A 95 -17.94 2.59 7.42
C SER A 95 -16.56 2.54 8.08
N ILE A 96 -16.47 2.69 9.40
CA ILE A 96 -15.22 2.55 10.14
C ILE A 96 -14.90 1.07 10.29
N ASP A 97 -13.86 0.60 9.60
CA ASP A 97 -13.37 -0.76 9.78
C ASP A 97 -12.47 -0.84 11.02
N LEU A 98 -13.08 -1.22 12.15
CA LEU A 98 -12.35 -1.38 13.42
C LEU A 98 -11.23 -2.42 13.33
N LYS A 99 -11.31 -3.42 12.43
CA LYS A 99 -10.24 -4.40 12.25
C LYS A 99 -8.98 -3.71 11.70
N VAL A 100 -9.15 -2.80 10.73
CA VAL A 100 -8.04 -2.02 10.18
C VAL A 100 -7.46 -1.10 11.24
N VAL A 101 -8.29 -0.40 12.02
CA VAL A 101 -7.84 0.50 13.09
C VAL A 101 -7.06 -0.25 14.17
N LEU A 102 -7.58 -1.40 14.63
CA LEU A 102 -6.92 -2.22 15.65
C LEU A 102 -5.65 -2.89 15.11
N LEU A 103 -5.66 -3.34 13.86
CA LEU A 103 -4.48 -3.90 13.21
C LEU A 103 -3.36 -2.86 13.12
N PHE A 104 -3.69 -1.66 12.68
CA PHE A 104 -2.71 -0.57 12.57
C PHE A 104 -2.18 -0.15 13.94
N GLY A 105 -3.06 0.07 14.91
CA GLY A 105 -2.68 0.41 16.28
C GLY A 105 -1.83 -0.68 16.94
N GLY A 106 -2.20 -1.96 16.78
CA GLY A 106 -1.43 -3.10 17.27
C GLY A 106 -0.06 -3.22 16.60
N SER A 107 0.02 -2.94 15.30
CA SER A 107 1.29 -2.94 14.55
C SER A 107 2.22 -1.82 15.02
N LEU A 108 1.70 -0.63 15.31
CA LEU A 108 2.49 0.46 15.90
C LEU A 108 2.97 0.13 17.31
N ALA A 109 2.14 -0.51 18.13
CA ALA A 109 2.53 -0.97 19.45
C ALA A 109 3.64 -2.04 19.36
N LEU A 110 3.52 -2.99 18.42
CA LEU A 110 4.57 -3.98 18.14
C LEU A 110 5.87 -3.31 17.66
N ALA A 111 5.79 -2.32 16.77
CA ALA A 111 6.93 -1.55 16.31
C ALA A 111 7.65 -0.86 17.49
N SER A 112 6.89 -0.20 18.38
CA SER A 112 7.43 0.43 19.58
C SER A 112 8.04 -0.60 20.56
N ALA A 113 7.44 -1.78 20.69
CA ALA A 113 7.99 -2.86 21.49
C ALA A 113 9.31 -3.41 20.91
N LEU A 114 9.39 -3.60 19.60
CA LEU A 114 10.63 -4.03 18.92
C LEU A 114 11.77 -3.03 19.13
N ASP A 115 11.46 -1.72 19.10
CA ASP A 115 12.44 -0.67 19.33
C ASP A 115 12.87 -0.62 20.82
N SER A 116 11.91 -0.57 21.74
CA SER A 116 12.18 -0.46 23.19
C SER A 116 12.86 -1.67 23.79
N THR A 117 12.64 -2.88 23.25
CA THR A 117 13.26 -4.11 23.71
C THR A 117 14.61 -4.42 23.05
N GLY A 118 14.96 -3.66 21.99
CA GLY A 118 16.13 -3.97 21.16
C GLY A 118 15.96 -5.19 20.25
N ALA A 119 14.76 -5.80 20.22
CA ALA A 119 14.49 -6.95 19.36
C ALA A 119 14.63 -6.61 17.87
N GLY A 120 14.27 -5.36 17.49
CA GLY A 120 14.50 -4.85 16.13
C GLY A 120 15.98 -4.87 15.75
N ALA A 121 16.85 -4.40 16.64
CA ALA A 121 18.30 -4.43 16.43
C ALA A 121 18.82 -5.87 16.34
N LEU A 122 18.35 -6.79 17.20
CA LEU A 122 18.74 -8.21 17.16
C LEU A 122 18.37 -8.85 15.81
N ILE A 123 17.19 -8.57 15.27
CA ILE A 123 16.77 -9.05 13.95
C ILE A 123 17.67 -8.45 12.86
N ALA A 124 17.96 -7.15 12.93
CA ALA A 124 18.86 -6.48 12.00
C ALA A 124 20.26 -7.07 12.03
N ASP A 125 20.85 -7.24 13.21
CA ASP A 125 22.17 -7.83 13.40
C ASP A 125 22.24 -9.27 12.89
N THR A 126 21.18 -10.04 13.08
CA THR A 126 21.07 -11.40 12.53
C THR A 126 21.10 -11.39 11.01
N ILE A 127 20.34 -10.49 10.37
CA ILE A 127 20.31 -10.33 8.91
C ILE A 127 21.70 -9.86 8.40
N VAL A 128 22.31 -8.88 9.07
CA VAL A 128 23.66 -8.39 8.74
C VAL A 128 24.69 -9.53 8.92
N GLY A 129 24.56 -10.34 9.97
CA GLY A 129 25.43 -11.49 10.18
C GLY A 129 25.41 -12.50 9.03
N PHE A 130 24.24 -12.71 8.41
CA PHE A 130 24.12 -13.53 7.20
C PHE A 130 24.67 -12.85 5.94
N LEU A 131 24.60 -11.53 5.87
CA LEU A 131 25.06 -10.75 4.70
C LEU A 131 26.55 -10.37 4.76
N GLY A 132 27.20 -10.55 5.92
CA GLY A 132 28.60 -10.17 6.17
C GLY A 132 28.75 -8.77 6.76
N THR A 133 29.95 -8.45 7.20
CA THR A 133 30.28 -7.25 7.99
C THR A 133 30.19 -5.92 7.21
N ASN A 134 30.12 -5.97 5.88
CA ASN A 134 29.91 -4.81 5.00
C ASN A 134 29.00 -5.18 3.84
N PRO A 135 27.69 -5.40 4.08
CA PRO A 135 26.78 -5.76 3.01
C PRO A 135 26.65 -4.61 2.01
N ASN A 136 26.73 -4.97 0.74
CA ASN A 136 26.45 -4.01 -0.33
C ASN A 136 25.00 -3.48 -0.15
N PRO A 137 24.78 -2.14 -0.16
CA PRO A 137 23.44 -1.56 -0.01
C PRO A 137 22.41 -2.13 -0.98
N MET A 138 22.83 -2.54 -2.16
CA MET A 138 21.98 -3.18 -3.15
C MET A 138 21.48 -4.55 -2.70
N ILE A 139 22.27 -5.31 -1.96
CA ILE A 139 21.87 -6.61 -1.39
C ILE A 139 20.84 -6.38 -0.29
N LEU A 140 21.04 -5.35 0.51
CA LEU A 140 20.10 -4.96 1.57
C LEU A 140 18.74 -4.55 0.97
N LEU A 141 18.75 -3.72 -0.06
CA LEU A 141 17.56 -3.33 -0.81
C LEU A 141 16.85 -4.57 -1.40
N LEU A 142 17.62 -5.49 -1.98
CA LEU A 142 17.14 -6.76 -2.51
C LEU A 142 16.38 -7.57 -1.42
N VAL A 143 17.00 -7.75 -0.27
CA VAL A 143 16.42 -8.52 0.85
C VAL A 143 15.13 -7.86 1.36
N ILE A 144 15.15 -6.55 1.60
CA ILE A 144 13.96 -5.80 2.03
C ILE A 144 12.83 -5.94 0.99
N PHE A 145 13.18 -5.80 -0.29
CA PHE A 145 12.19 -5.92 -1.37
C PHE A 145 11.58 -7.33 -1.44
N ILE A 146 12.40 -8.36 -1.44
CA ILE A 146 11.93 -9.75 -1.52
C ILE A 146 11.06 -10.10 -0.31
N VAL A 147 11.53 -9.80 0.90
CA VAL A 147 10.79 -10.12 2.13
C VAL A 147 9.49 -9.33 2.21
N GLY A 148 9.54 -8.02 2.00
CA GLY A 148 8.36 -7.15 2.02
C GLY A 148 7.33 -7.56 0.96
N CYS A 149 7.79 -7.83 -0.27
CA CYS A 149 6.93 -8.29 -1.34
C CYS A 149 6.34 -9.68 -1.09
N ALA A 150 7.12 -10.62 -0.56
CA ALA A 150 6.60 -11.94 -0.20
C ALA A 150 5.51 -11.85 0.87
N LEU A 151 5.75 -11.10 1.93
CA LEU A 151 4.78 -10.93 3.02
C LEU A 151 3.51 -10.22 2.56
N THR A 152 3.60 -9.14 1.76
CA THR A 152 2.44 -8.36 1.34
C THR A 152 1.50 -9.11 0.41
N ASN A 153 1.97 -10.17 -0.25
CA ASN A 153 1.12 -11.02 -1.05
C ASN A 153 0.22 -11.96 -0.22
N PHE A 154 0.52 -12.15 1.08
CA PHE A 154 -0.27 -12.96 2.02
C PHE A 154 -0.89 -12.14 3.15
N MET A 155 -0.39 -10.93 3.39
CA MET A 155 -0.86 -10.00 4.41
C MET A 155 -1.30 -8.69 3.73
N SER A 156 -2.07 -7.85 4.43
CA SER A 156 -2.39 -6.53 3.91
C SER A 156 -1.13 -5.65 3.80
N ASN A 157 -1.11 -4.76 2.80
CA ASN A 157 0.00 -3.82 2.60
C ASN A 157 0.31 -3.01 3.86
N THR A 158 -0.74 -2.55 4.57
CA THR A 158 -0.61 -1.77 5.80
C THR A 158 0.05 -2.59 6.92
N ALA A 159 -0.40 -3.83 7.15
CA ALA A 159 0.17 -4.69 8.17
C ALA A 159 1.64 -5.05 7.85
N THR A 160 1.93 -5.36 6.59
CA THR A 160 3.29 -5.65 6.14
C THR A 160 4.19 -4.44 6.30
N THR A 161 3.73 -3.26 5.93
CA THR A 161 4.51 -2.02 6.08
C THR A 161 4.78 -1.72 7.55
N ALA A 162 3.77 -1.83 8.42
CA ALA A 162 3.92 -1.60 9.84
C ALA A 162 4.91 -2.58 10.52
N LEU A 163 4.97 -3.82 10.03
CA LEU A 163 5.95 -4.82 10.49
C LEU A 163 7.36 -4.54 9.94
N MET A 164 7.47 -4.19 8.67
CA MET A 164 8.77 -4.08 7.98
C MET A 164 9.50 -2.76 8.24
N VAL A 165 8.78 -1.66 8.48
CA VAL A 165 9.40 -0.33 8.70
C VAL A 165 10.33 -0.31 9.91
N PRO A 166 9.98 -0.83 11.10
CA PRO A 166 10.90 -0.91 12.23
C PRO A 166 12.15 -1.74 11.93
N ILE A 167 11.98 -2.88 11.25
CA ILE A 167 13.09 -3.76 10.87
C ILE A 167 14.03 -3.03 9.89
N ALA A 168 13.48 -2.38 8.86
CA ALA A 168 14.26 -1.59 7.91
C ALA A 168 14.97 -0.40 8.57
N SER A 169 14.34 0.23 9.57
CA SER A 169 14.92 1.32 10.33
C SER A 169 16.11 0.85 11.19
N ALA A 170 15.94 -0.27 11.90
CA ALA A 170 17.02 -0.87 12.68
C ALA A 170 18.20 -1.30 11.78
N LEU A 171 17.88 -1.85 10.61
CA LEU A 171 18.88 -2.25 9.61
C LEU A 171 19.65 -1.04 9.04
N ALA A 172 18.96 0.05 8.74
CA ALA A 172 19.58 1.30 8.31
C ALA A 172 20.53 1.86 9.39
N ALA A 173 20.09 1.88 10.65
CA ALA A 173 20.89 2.36 11.77
C ALA A 173 22.15 1.51 12.00
N SER A 174 22.06 0.18 11.93
CA SER A 174 23.18 -0.74 12.14
C SER A 174 24.26 -0.62 11.06
N LEU A 175 23.89 -0.21 9.84
CA LEU A 175 24.77 -0.10 8.68
C LEU A 175 25.19 1.35 8.37
N GLY A 176 24.69 2.34 9.10
CA GLY A 176 24.90 3.74 8.79
C GLY A 176 24.33 4.17 7.45
N ALA A 177 23.30 3.43 6.96
CA ALA A 177 22.63 3.75 5.71
C ALA A 177 21.56 4.82 5.90
N ASP A 178 21.20 5.54 4.83
CA ASP A 178 20.15 6.55 4.87
C ASP A 178 18.77 5.88 5.17
N LEU A 179 18.22 6.25 6.31
CA LEU A 179 16.92 5.77 6.78
C LEU A 179 15.80 6.04 5.76
N ARG A 180 15.86 7.18 5.09
CA ARG A 180 14.85 7.59 4.10
C ARG A 180 14.80 6.62 2.93
N SER A 181 15.95 6.25 2.39
CA SER A 181 16.06 5.28 1.29
C SER A 181 15.47 3.92 1.67
N MET A 182 15.78 3.45 2.88
CA MET A 182 15.31 2.15 3.38
C MET A 182 13.80 2.13 3.62
N ILE A 183 13.24 3.20 4.18
CA ILE A 183 11.79 3.31 4.39
C ILE A 183 11.06 3.36 3.05
N ILE A 184 11.55 4.15 2.08
CA ILE A 184 10.93 4.22 0.74
C ILE A 184 10.95 2.84 0.06
N ALA A 185 12.08 2.14 0.12
CA ALA A 185 12.19 0.77 -0.40
C ALA A 185 11.16 -0.17 0.23
N THR A 186 11.04 -0.10 1.54
CA THR A 186 10.09 -0.92 2.32
C THR A 186 8.64 -0.64 1.91
N VAL A 187 8.25 0.63 1.82
CA VAL A 187 6.88 1.02 1.42
C VAL A 187 6.57 0.54 0.01
N ILE A 188 7.52 0.67 -0.92
CA ILE A 188 7.36 0.18 -2.29
C ILE A 188 7.20 -1.35 -2.30
N ALA A 189 8.08 -2.07 -1.64
CA ALA A 189 8.04 -3.53 -1.56
C ALA A 189 6.71 -4.04 -0.97
N CYS A 190 6.29 -3.45 0.15
CA CYS A 190 5.03 -3.79 0.83
C CYS A 190 3.77 -3.39 0.04
N SER A 191 3.91 -2.58 -1.01
CA SER A 191 2.81 -2.21 -1.91
C SER A 191 2.69 -3.12 -3.14
N CYS A 192 3.63 -4.03 -3.37
CA CYS A 192 3.67 -4.92 -4.54
C CYS A 192 2.84 -6.20 -4.33
N ALA A 193 1.58 -6.08 -3.91
CA ALA A 193 0.66 -7.20 -3.68
C ALA A 193 -0.09 -7.60 -4.95
N TYR A 194 0.64 -7.92 -6.03
CA TYR A 194 0.04 -8.16 -7.35
C TYR A 194 -0.14 -9.64 -7.68
N ALA A 195 0.61 -10.54 -7.02
CA ALA A 195 0.65 -11.95 -7.38
C ALA A 195 -0.41 -12.80 -6.69
N THR A 196 -1.21 -12.23 -5.79
CA THR A 196 -2.27 -12.98 -5.11
C THR A 196 -3.57 -12.18 -5.02
N PRO A 197 -4.72 -12.86 -4.97
CA PRO A 197 -6.00 -12.19 -4.73
C PRO A 197 -6.18 -11.75 -3.28
N ILE A 198 -5.34 -12.22 -2.34
CA ILE A 198 -5.52 -12.05 -0.89
C ILE A 198 -4.84 -10.77 -0.38
N GLY A 199 -3.70 -10.40 -0.97
CA GLY A 199 -2.84 -9.33 -0.47
C GLY A 199 -3.49 -7.94 -0.48
N MET A 200 -4.52 -7.72 -1.29
CA MET A 200 -5.15 -6.42 -1.47
C MET A 200 -6.66 -6.56 -1.67
N PRO A 201 -7.52 -5.74 -0.98
CA PRO A 201 -8.97 -5.80 -1.16
C PRO A 201 -9.44 -5.62 -2.60
N ALA A 202 -8.77 -4.75 -3.38
CA ALA A 202 -9.08 -4.54 -4.79
C ALA A 202 -8.92 -5.83 -5.61
N ASN A 203 -7.88 -6.62 -5.35
CA ASN A 203 -7.67 -7.90 -6.01
C ASN A 203 -8.81 -8.88 -5.68
N THR A 204 -9.19 -8.97 -4.41
CA THR A 204 -10.27 -9.85 -3.95
C THR A 204 -11.61 -9.49 -4.60
N MET A 205 -11.91 -8.21 -4.75
CA MET A 205 -13.14 -7.74 -5.42
C MET A 205 -13.19 -8.19 -6.89
N VAL A 206 -12.07 -8.14 -7.59
CA VAL A 206 -12.00 -8.51 -9.02
C VAL A 206 -12.07 -10.01 -9.22
N VAL A 207 -11.70 -10.85 -8.26
CA VAL A 207 -11.82 -12.32 -8.33
C VAL A 207 -13.24 -12.75 -8.67
N GLY A 208 -14.22 -12.25 -7.90
CA GLY A 208 -15.60 -12.61 -8.08
C GLY A 208 -16.19 -12.10 -9.40
N LEU A 209 -15.92 -10.84 -9.73
CA LEU A 209 -16.46 -10.18 -10.92
C LEU A 209 -15.81 -10.67 -12.22
N GLY A 210 -14.51 -10.96 -12.17
CA GLY A 210 -13.74 -11.37 -13.36
C GLY A 210 -13.63 -12.87 -13.56
N GLY A 211 -14.11 -13.70 -12.63
CA GLY A 211 -13.99 -15.16 -12.70
C GLY A 211 -12.50 -15.61 -12.66
N PHE A 212 -11.60 -14.77 -12.15
CA PHE A 212 -10.16 -15.06 -12.11
C PHE A 212 -9.85 -16.11 -11.03
N LYS A 213 -8.88 -16.97 -11.36
CA LYS A 213 -8.33 -17.97 -10.44
C LYS A 213 -7.03 -17.45 -9.82
N PHE A 214 -6.63 -18.04 -8.71
CA PHE A 214 -5.36 -17.72 -8.03
C PHE A 214 -4.17 -17.74 -9.01
N LYS A 215 -4.13 -18.74 -9.91
CA LYS A 215 -3.07 -18.89 -10.92
C LYS A 215 -2.96 -17.66 -11.85
N ASP A 216 -4.07 -17.04 -12.20
CA ASP A 216 -4.10 -15.90 -13.11
C ASP A 216 -3.41 -14.67 -12.48
N TYR A 217 -3.61 -14.49 -11.16
CA TYR A 217 -2.89 -13.46 -10.39
C TYR A 217 -1.38 -13.74 -10.36
N VAL A 218 -0.98 -14.98 -10.12
CA VAL A 218 0.45 -15.34 -10.11
C VAL A 218 1.08 -15.06 -11.46
N VAL A 219 0.46 -15.51 -12.54
CA VAL A 219 1.02 -15.41 -13.90
C VAL A 219 1.08 -13.95 -14.37
N ALA A 220 0.05 -13.15 -14.10
CA ALA A 220 0.04 -11.74 -14.49
C ALA A 220 0.81 -10.85 -13.51
N GLY A 221 0.79 -11.18 -12.22
CA GLY A 221 1.37 -10.37 -11.16
C GLY A 221 2.87 -10.54 -10.97
N LEU A 222 3.43 -11.75 -11.13
CA LEU A 222 4.87 -11.96 -10.97
C LEU A 222 5.72 -11.10 -11.92
N PRO A 223 5.41 -11.00 -13.22
CA PRO A 223 6.15 -10.10 -14.10
C PRO A 223 6.02 -8.64 -13.68
N LEU A 224 4.85 -8.22 -13.17
CA LEU A 224 4.65 -6.86 -12.67
C LEU A 224 5.49 -6.59 -11.41
N ILE A 225 5.59 -7.57 -10.51
CA ILE A 225 6.51 -7.50 -9.35
C ILE A 225 7.96 -7.35 -9.82
N LEU A 226 8.36 -8.13 -10.82
CA LEU A 226 9.72 -8.05 -11.37
C LEU A 226 10.01 -6.68 -12.00
N ILE A 227 9.07 -6.11 -12.74
CA ILE A 227 9.19 -4.76 -13.29
C ILE A 227 9.32 -3.74 -12.15
N SER A 228 8.48 -3.83 -11.13
CA SER A 228 8.52 -2.95 -9.95
C SER A 228 9.85 -3.09 -9.21
N PHE A 229 10.35 -4.31 -9.07
CA PHE A 229 11.65 -4.60 -8.48
C PHE A 229 12.79 -3.93 -9.25
N VAL A 230 12.86 -4.12 -10.57
CA VAL A 230 13.91 -3.53 -11.41
C VAL A 230 13.88 -2.01 -11.33
N ILE A 231 12.70 -1.40 -11.41
CA ILE A 231 12.54 0.06 -11.30
C ILE A 231 12.99 0.54 -9.91
N CYS A 232 12.64 -0.18 -8.86
CA CYS A 232 13.07 0.16 -7.50
C CYS A 232 14.59 0.08 -7.34
N MET A 233 15.20 -1.02 -7.80
CA MET A 233 16.64 -1.25 -7.72
C MET A 233 17.47 -0.24 -8.51
N VAL A 234 16.92 0.29 -9.61
CA VAL A 234 17.61 1.29 -10.45
C VAL A 234 17.37 2.71 -9.96
N LEU A 235 16.10 3.08 -9.76
CA LEU A 235 15.75 4.48 -9.46
C LEU A 235 15.99 4.89 -8.01
N LEU A 236 15.86 3.95 -7.07
CA LEU A 236 16.01 4.31 -5.66
C LEU A 236 17.42 4.77 -5.31
N PRO A 237 18.50 4.07 -5.69
CA PRO A 237 19.86 4.51 -5.42
C PRO A 237 20.24 5.83 -6.12
N ILE A 238 19.61 6.13 -7.27
CA ILE A 238 19.84 7.35 -8.03
C ILE A 238 19.17 8.55 -7.36
N LEU A 239 17.91 8.38 -6.92
CA LEU A 239 17.12 9.47 -6.34
C LEU A 239 17.38 9.66 -4.84
N PHE A 240 17.74 8.60 -4.15
CA PHE A 240 17.98 8.55 -2.72
C PHE A 240 19.24 7.71 -2.45
N PRO A 241 20.44 8.29 -2.52
CA PRO A 241 21.67 7.58 -2.23
C PRO A 241 21.64 6.95 -0.83
N PHE A 242 22.16 5.73 -0.71
CA PHE A 242 22.17 5.00 0.57
C PHE A 242 23.16 5.56 1.58
N TYR A 243 24.19 6.23 1.09
CA TYR A 243 25.19 6.94 1.91
C TYR A 243 25.26 8.38 1.41
N PRO A 244 25.08 9.35 2.30
CA PRO A 244 25.17 10.77 1.96
C PRO A 244 26.58 11.18 1.56
#